data_d84ab77e8065d9e828147e35951f2e3b
#
_entry.id   d84ab77e8065d9e828147e35951f2e3b
#
_cell.length_a   1.000
_cell.length_b   1.000
_cell.length_c   1.000
_cell.angle_alpha   90.00
_cell.angle_beta   90.00
_cell.angle_gamma   90.00
#
_symmetry.space_group_name_H-M   'P 1'
#
loop_
_entity.id
_entity.type
_entity.pdbx_description
1 polymer ?
#
loop_
_entity_poly.entity_id
_entity_poly.type
_entity_poly.pdbx_seq_one_letter_code
_entity_poly.pdbx_strand_id
1 'polypeptide(L)'
;MIKYPPAPNYGWLTRITNIPSTAVSFTFTPNQGEILESINKNITMLSGQARTAKDRLKQQRAEKGAKDGMKLLQQIDENGEVVGELAGTLIPMAIDKESLKKVEQKMRGTCAMTNLKVRPLTLMQKHALQHVAPFYIENPLLNEVSNRVMPLRTFVGGFPFSSSGLNDNAGCYVAKDATGGLVVLDFWLRENDRTNSNFVIMGVPGSGKSAAVKHITLSEFMLGTKLIFIDPESEYKDFCKNLNGNWLDAGGSPKARVNPLQIMPIPRNDVPDETEQGLTDYYDKDEGNGLGDLALYIKHLEIFFSLYIPSLTDKHKAVLKKTLIELYKDFNIDWNTDAKKLKPEDFPIISDIYNKLLEKASVSKEEGKIETENIYEDLALFLEDAANGADSALWNGPTTLQTDKQITVLDTYSLQSTSNNVKRAQYFLLETWSWNIMSSDRTEKVALICDEAYLMIDPEVPQSLVFLRNVAKRDRKYEAGLFIISHSVVDFLDPKIKMYGQALLDTPCYKILFGTDGQNLEETDKLYNLTEAERELLESKRRGHALFMIGSKRLHVNFEIPDYKWAYFGKAGGR
;
A
#
# COMPACT_ATOMS: atom_id res chain seq x y z
N MET A 1 26.79 -12.48 29.33
CA MET A 1 27.15 -11.18 28.69
C MET A 1 28.24 -10.50 29.53
N ILE A 2 29.19 -9.80 28.90
CA ILE A 2 30.32 -9.15 29.62
C ILE A 2 30.43 -7.65 29.35
N LYS A 3 29.65 -7.10 28.42
CA LYS A 3 29.59 -5.67 28.14
C LYS A 3 28.19 -5.33 27.64
N TYR A 4 27.64 -4.25 28.14
CA TYR A 4 26.34 -3.70 27.79
C TYR A 4 26.49 -2.38 27.01
N PRO A 5 25.50 -1.94 26.24
CA PRO A 5 25.54 -0.67 25.52
C PRO A 5 25.70 0.49 26.51
N PRO A 6 26.55 1.48 26.23
CA PRO A 6 26.80 2.60 27.14
C PRO A 6 25.62 3.58 27.27
N ALA A 7 24.74 3.62 26.25
CA ALA A 7 23.52 4.42 26.24
C ALA A 7 22.44 3.60 25.51
N PRO A 8 21.77 2.69 26.21
CA PRO A 8 20.77 1.84 25.58
C PRO A 8 19.47 2.63 25.32
N ASN A 9 18.88 2.45 24.14
CA ASN A 9 17.55 2.96 23.81
C ASN A 9 16.46 2.11 24.46
N TYR A 10 15.24 2.61 24.54
CA TYR A 10 14.09 1.78 24.94
C TYR A 10 13.97 0.53 24.05
N GLY A 11 13.64 -0.62 24.66
CA GLY A 11 13.54 -1.90 23.95
C GLY A 11 14.88 -2.50 23.51
N TRP A 12 16.03 -2.08 24.08
CA TRP A 12 17.36 -2.55 23.68
C TRP A 12 17.57 -4.06 23.82
N LEU A 13 16.77 -4.75 24.65
CA LEU A 13 16.80 -6.20 24.80
C LEU A 13 16.02 -6.95 23.71
N THR A 14 15.07 -6.31 23.02
CA THR A 14 14.18 -6.95 22.06
C THR A 14 14.92 -7.73 20.96
N ARG A 15 15.99 -7.14 20.40
CA ARG A 15 16.77 -7.83 19.36
C ARG A 15 17.49 -9.07 19.86
N ILE A 16 17.83 -9.10 21.13
CA ILE A 16 18.58 -10.21 21.76
C ILE A 16 17.64 -11.37 22.05
N THR A 17 16.45 -11.06 22.55
CA THR A 17 15.44 -12.07 22.87
C THR A 17 14.78 -12.66 21.64
N ASN A 18 14.84 -11.99 20.49
CA ASN A 18 14.34 -12.45 19.20
C ASN A 18 15.35 -13.26 18.37
N ILE A 19 16.47 -13.70 18.96
CA ILE A 19 17.42 -14.57 18.27
C ILE A 19 16.83 -15.98 18.19
N PRO A 20 16.57 -16.52 16.97
CA PRO A 20 15.99 -17.86 16.83
C PRO A 20 16.85 -18.92 17.50
N SER A 21 16.23 -19.96 18.04
CA SER A 21 16.88 -21.10 18.68
C SER A 21 17.87 -20.71 19.80
N THR A 22 17.56 -19.67 20.55
CA THR A 22 18.39 -19.18 21.65
C THR A 22 17.53 -18.90 22.88
N ALA A 23 17.81 -19.57 23.99
CA ALA A 23 17.22 -19.22 25.27
C ALA A 23 18.02 -18.07 25.90
N VAL A 24 17.31 -17.11 26.46
CA VAL A 24 17.91 -15.90 27.07
C VAL A 24 17.35 -15.73 28.48
N SER A 25 18.22 -15.47 29.44
CA SER A 25 17.86 -15.12 30.80
C SER A 25 18.58 -13.85 31.25
N PHE A 26 17.81 -12.96 31.87
CA PHE A 26 18.31 -11.78 32.53
C PHE A 26 17.88 -11.79 33.98
N THR A 27 18.84 -11.60 34.87
CA THR A 27 18.62 -11.50 36.31
C THR A 27 19.09 -10.14 36.78
N PHE A 28 18.23 -9.42 37.47
CA PHE A 28 18.57 -8.16 38.12
C PHE A 28 18.50 -8.33 39.64
N THR A 29 19.63 -8.16 40.33
CA THR A 29 19.70 -8.27 41.78
C THR A 29 19.91 -6.88 42.36
N PRO A 30 18.94 -6.31 43.09
CA PRO A 30 19.11 -5.04 43.77
C PRO A 30 20.19 -5.16 44.84
N ASN A 31 21.21 -4.31 44.83
CA ASN A 31 22.27 -4.27 45.82
C ASN A 31 22.76 -2.83 46.02
N GLN A 32 21.90 -1.97 46.58
CA GLN A 32 22.12 -0.53 46.59
C GLN A 32 23.31 -0.13 47.51
N GLY A 33 23.48 -0.76 48.66
CA GLY A 33 24.50 -0.40 49.64
C GLY A 33 25.94 -0.59 49.12
N GLU A 34 26.27 -1.79 48.67
CA GLU A 34 27.62 -2.11 48.16
C GLU A 34 27.92 -1.38 46.84
N ILE A 35 26.89 -1.18 46.00
CA ILE A 35 27.07 -0.47 44.75
C ILE A 35 27.34 1.02 44.97
N LEU A 36 26.68 1.68 45.91
CA LEU A 36 26.93 3.08 46.24
C LEU A 36 28.38 3.32 46.70
N GLU A 37 28.90 2.44 47.57
CA GLU A 37 30.31 2.51 47.97
C GLU A 37 31.27 2.33 46.78
N SER A 38 30.96 1.37 45.89
CA SER A 38 31.75 1.12 44.69
C SER A 38 31.74 2.31 43.71
N ILE A 39 30.59 2.92 43.50
CA ILE A 39 30.43 4.11 42.64
C ILE A 39 31.26 5.26 43.21
N ASN A 40 31.16 5.51 44.51
CA ASN A 40 31.90 6.59 45.18
C ASN A 40 33.42 6.39 45.09
N LYS A 41 33.91 5.17 45.34
CA LYS A 41 35.32 4.80 45.16
C LYS A 41 35.79 5.03 43.72
N ASN A 42 34.97 4.62 42.73
CA ASN A 42 35.28 4.80 41.32
C ASN A 42 35.33 6.28 40.91
N ILE A 43 34.40 7.12 41.39
CA ILE A 43 34.41 8.56 41.14
C ILE A 43 35.68 9.19 41.65
N THR A 44 36.08 8.84 42.90
CA THR A 44 37.30 9.36 43.51
C THR A 44 38.55 8.95 42.73
N MET A 45 38.62 7.67 42.30
CA MET A 45 39.72 7.14 41.50
C MET A 45 39.80 7.82 40.13
N LEU A 46 38.67 7.94 39.40
CA LEU A 46 38.59 8.58 38.08
C LEU A 46 38.92 10.07 38.16
N SER A 47 38.48 10.76 39.21
CA SER A 47 38.81 12.17 39.43
C SER A 47 40.31 12.35 39.68
N GLY A 48 40.95 11.42 40.42
CA GLY A 48 42.39 11.38 40.58
C GLY A 48 43.14 11.13 39.26
N GLN A 49 42.69 10.16 38.49
CA GLN A 49 43.29 9.86 37.19
C GLN A 49 43.14 11.03 36.19
N ALA A 50 42.01 11.73 36.20
CA ALA A 50 41.79 12.91 35.36
C ALA A 50 42.82 14.03 35.65
N ARG A 51 43.24 14.18 36.93
CA ARG A 51 44.24 15.19 37.33
C ARG A 51 45.66 14.79 36.98
N THR A 52 45.99 13.50 36.96
CA THR A 52 47.34 12.98 36.80
C THR A 52 47.68 12.43 35.42
N ALA A 53 46.69 12.23 34.57
CA ALA A 53 46.87 11.65 33.23
C ALA A 53 47.65 12.59 32.30
N LYS A 54 48.78 12.10 31.76
CA LYS A 54 49.56 12.81 30.73
C LYS A 54 48.94 12.72 29.32
N ASP A 55 48.07 11.77 29.09
CA ASP A 55 47.38 11.54 27.81
C ASP A 55 46.01 12.20 27.87
N ARG A 56 45.78 13.13 26.94
CA ARG A 56 44.54 13.92 26.83
C ARG A 56 43.27 13.04 26.63
N LEU A 57 43.39 11.93 25.89
CA LEU A 57 42.27 11.00 25.70
C LEU A 57 41.91 10.26 27.00
N LYS A 58 42.92 9.83 27.76
CA LYS A 58 42.72 9.20 29.07
C LYS A 58 42.13 10.19 30.07
N GLN A 59 42.58 11.43 30.04
CA GLN A 59 42.06 12.50 30.89
C GLN A 59 40.57 12.72 30.61
N GLN A 60 40.18 12.95 29.33
CA GLN A 60 38.78 13.17 28.95
C GLN A 60 37.86 11.99 29.32
N ARG A 61 38.35 10.75 29.15
CA ARG A 61 37.57 9.55 29.54
C ARG A 61 37.38 9.46 31.06
N ALA A 62 38.40 9.79 31.83
CA ALA A 62 38.32 9.79 33.27
C ALA A 62 37.39 10.91 33.80
N GLU A 63 37.49 12.13 33.26
CA GLU A 63 36.58 13.24 33.56
C GLU A 63 35.11 12.89 33.26
N LYS A 64 34.86 12.33 32.05
CA LYS A 64 33.54 11.89 31.69
C LYS A 64 33.00 10.81 32.60
N GLY A 65 33.80 9.79 32.91
CA GLY A 65 33.41 8.70 33.82
C GLY A 65 33.10 9.20 35.24
N ALA A 66 33.88 10.13 35.79
CA ALA A 66 33.60 10.75 37.07
C ALA A 66 32.30 11.56 37.06
N LYS A 67 32.06 12.34 35.99
CA LYS A 67 30.84 13.12 35.82
C LYS A 67 29.59 12.25 35.65
N ASP A 68 29.70 11.16 34.92
CA ASP A 68 28.58 10.20 34.73
C ASP A 68 28.27 9.49 36.06
N GLY A 69 29.30 9.13 36.84
CA GLY A 69 29.13 8.58 38.19
C GLY A 69 28.44 9.55 39.16
N MET A 70 28.82 10.83 39.15
CA MET A 70 28.15 11.86 39.96
C MET A 70 26.68 12.05 39.58
N LYS A 71 26.38 12.06 38.31
CA LYS A 71 24.99 12.13 37.85
C LYS A 71 24.16 10.93 38.32
N LEU A 72 24.75 9.73 38.31
CA LEU A 72 24.05 8.54 38.80
C LEU A 72 23.79 8.63 40.30
N LEU A 73 24.74 9.10 41.11
CA LEU A 73 24.53 9.34 42.55
C LEU A 73 23.40 10.36 42.77
N GLN A 74 23.41 11.46 42.02
CA GLN A 74 22.35 12.47 42.10
C GLN A 74 20.97 11.88 41.76
N GLN A 75 20.87 11.01 40.75
CA GLN A 75 19.62 10.33 40.40
C GLN A 75 19.15 9.38 41.53
N ILE A 76 20.08 8.71 42.19
CA ILE A 76 19.75 7.83 43.30
C ILE A 76 19.21 8.65 44.49
N ASP A 77 19.89 9.75 44.83
CA ASP A 77 19.54 10.57 46.01
C ASP A 77 18.27 11.41 45.79
N GLU A 78 18.11 12.04 44.60
CA GLU A 78 16.99 12.94 44.33
C GLU A 78 15.74 12.23 43.81
N ASN A 79 15.92 11.16 42.96
CA ASN A 79 14.81 10.51 42.27
C ASN A 79 14.51 9.10 42.81
N GLY A 80 15.22 8.62 43.80
CA GLY A 80 15.06 7.28 44.33
C GLY A 80 15.38 6.17 43.34
N GLU A 81 16.30 6.41 42.37
CA GLU A 81 16.69 5.41 41.38
C GLU A 81 17.31 4.18 42.05
N VAL A 82 16.77 3.01 41.77
CA VAL A 82 17.29 1.74 42.29
C VAL A 82 18.41 1.26 41.38
N VAL A 83 19.55 0.94 41.96
CA VAL A 83 20.67 0.31 41.25
C VAL A 83 20.86 -1.13 41.70
N GLY A 84 21.27 -1.96 40.75
CA GLY A 84 21.51 -3.37 40.99
C GLY A 84 22.52 -3.95 40.02
N GLU A 85 22.73 -5.23 40.15
CA GLU A 85 23.60 -6.01 39.28
C GLU A 85 22.76 -6.78 38.24
N LEU A 86 23.04 -6.55 36.96
CA LEU A 86 22.45 -7.26 35.87
C LEU A 86 23.37 -8.38 35.40
N ALA A 87 22.85 -9.60 35.36
CA ALA A 87 23.48 -10.76 34.72
C ALA A 87 22.66 -11.22 33.53
N GLY A 88 23.30 -11.45 32.38
CA GLY A 88 22.65 -11.96 31.19
C GLY A 88 23.33 -13.21 30.64
N THR A 89 22.54 -14.27 30.39
CA THR A 89 23.03 -15.54 29.85
C THR A 89 22.23 -15.90 28.60
N LEU A 90 22.93 -16.40 27.56
CA LEU A 90 22.35 -16.88 26.32
C LEU A 90 22.77 -18.32 26.09
N ILE A 91 21.83 -19.17 25.72
CA ILE A 91 22.07 -20.58 25.37
C ILE A 91 21.57 -20.81 23.94
N PRO A 92 22.46 -20.84 22.93
CA PRO A 92 22.10 -21.26 21.59
C PRO A 92 21.82 -22.77 21.57
N MET A 93 20.80 -23.20 20.86
CA MET A 93 20.35 -24.59 20.76
C MET A 93 20.22 -25.00 19.30
N ALA A 94 20.60 -26.23 18.97
CA ALA A 94 20.40 -26.83 17.65
C ALA A 94 20.43 -28.36 17.74
N ILE A 95 19.95 -29.03 16.68
CA ILE A 95 19.89 -30.49 16.61
C ILE A 95 21.28 -31.10 16.38
N ASP A 96 22.14 -30.40 15.65
CA ASP A 96 23.48 -30.85 15.27
C ASP A 96 24.53 -29.74 15.46
N LYS A 97 25.83 -30.14 15.43
CA LYS A 97 26.95 -29.23 15.67
C LYS A 97 27.14 -28.18 14.58
N GLU A 98 26.75 -28.44 13.34
CA GLU A 98 26.89 -27.50 12.23
C GLU A 98 25.85 -26.40 12.34
N SER A 99 24.61 -26.77 12.58
CA SER A 99 23.51 -25.86 12.85
C SER A 99 23.77 -25.01 14.10
N LEU A 100 24.35 -25.62 15.16
CA LEU A 100 24.73 -24.88 16.38
C LEU A 100 25.75 -23.77 16.09
N LYS A 101 26.76 -24.03 15.25
CA LYS A 101 27.73 -23.00 14.82
C LYS A 101 27.06 -21.84 14.10
N LYS A 102 26.07 -22.12 13.22
CA LYS A 102 25.31 -21.08 12.52
C LYS A 102 24.50 -20.22 13.48
N VAL A 103 23.82 -20.85 14.45
CA VAL A 103 23.06 -20.14 15.49
C VAL A 103 24.01 -19.29 16.36
N GLU A 104 25.16 -19.83 16.76
CA GLU A 104 26.16 -19.09 17.54
C GLU A 104 26.72 -17.88 16.78
N GLN A 105 27.02 -18.02 15.49
CA GLN A 105 27.47 -16.91 14.65
C GLN A 105 26.42 -15.81 14.55
N LYS A 106 25.16 -16.18 14.30
CA LYS A 106 24.04 -15.24 14.25
C LYS A 106 23.86 -14.52 15.60
N MET A 107 23.89 -15.26 16.69
CA MET A 107 23.82 -14.72 18.05
C MET A 107 24.92 -13.69 18.32
N ARG A 108 26.19 -14.04 18.02
CA ARG A 108 27.34 -13.12 18.18
C ARG A 108 27.21 -11.87 17.31
N GLY A 109 26.76 -12.02 16.06
CA GLY A 109 26.50 -10.91 15.15
C GLY A 109 25.42 -9.97 15.69
N THR A 110 24.29 -10.50 16.14
CA THR A 110 23.20 -9.71 16.73
C THR A 110 23.66 -8.98 18.00
N CYS A 111 24.40 -9.65 18.88
CA CYS A 111 24.97 -9.02 20.07
C CYS A 111 25.95 -7.88 19.71
N ALA A 112 26.80 -8.08 18.70
CA ALA A 112 27.74 -7.05 18.26
C ALA A 112 27.03 -5.81 17.69
N MET A 113 25.97 -6.00 16.89
CA MET A 113 25.14 -4.90 16.35
C MET A 113 24.48 -4.06 17.46
N THR A 114 24.19 -4.66 18.61
CA THR A 114 23.60 -3.97 19.77
C THR A 114 24.65 -3.49 20.76
N ASN A 115 25.92 -3.43 20.38
CA ASN A 115 27.07 -3.08 21.27
C ASN A 115 27.18 -3.96 22.51
N LEU A 116 26.67 -5.17 22.46
CA LEU A 116 26.85 -6.19 23.52
C LEU A 116 28.06 -7.06 23.21
N LYS A 117 28.81 -7.42 24.24
CA LYS A 117 29.85 -8.47 24.14
C LYS A 117 29.40 -9.70 24.90
N VAL A 118 29.52 -10.85 24.25
CA VAL A 118 29.31 -12.16 24.88
C VAL A 118 30.60 -12.91 24.97
N ARG A 119 30.76 -13.72 26.04
CA ARG A 119 31.89 -14.62 26.26
C ARG A 119 31.38 -16.04 26.44
N PRO A 120 32.03 -17.05 25.85
CA PRO A 120 31.66 -18.44 26.11
C PRO A 120 31.93 -18.81 27.55
N LEU A 121 31.00 -19.51 28.16
CA LEU A 121 31.13 -20.03 29.55
C LEU A 121 31.78 -21.42 29.52
N THR A 122 33.06 -21.47 29.15
CA THR A 122 33.80 -22.73 29.05
C THR A 122 33.88 -23.39 30.45
N LEU A 123 33.53 -24.68 30.52
CA LEU A 123 33.45 -25.47 31.78
C LEU A 123 32.40 -25.00 32.81
N MET A 124 31.52 -24.06 32.39
CA MET A 124 30.43 -23.53 33.22
C MET A 124 29.05 -23.79 32.63
N GLN A 125 28.92 -24.71 31.70
CA GLN A 125 27.67 -24.96 30.96
C GLN A 125 26.51 -25.38 31.89
N LYS A 126 26.82 -26.21 32.91
CA LYS A 126 25.84 -26.61 33.94
C LYS A 126 25.27 -25.39 34.68
N HIS A 127 26.13 -24.46 35.09
CA HIS A 127 25.75 -23.24 35.80
C HIS A 127 24.93 -22.32 34.90
N ALA A 128 25.31 -22.23 33.63
CA ALA A 128 24.54 -21.47 32.65
C ALA A 128 23.12 -22.04 32.43
N LEU A 129 22.98 -23.36 32.35
CA LEU A 129 21.68 -24.03 32.24
C LEU A 129 20.82 -23.80 33.51
N GLN A 130 21.40 -23.85 34.68
CA GLN A 130 20.72 -23.54 35.93
C GLN A 130 20.23 -22.08 35.99
N HIS A 131 21.03 -21.13 35.50
CA HIS A 131 20.66 -19.72 35.45
C HIS A 131 19.52 -19.41 34.48
N VAL A 132 19.42 -20.19 33.40
CA VAL A 132 18.35 -20.01 32.39
C VAL A 132 17.08 -20.78 32.80
N ALA A 133 17.16 -21.71 33.74
CA ALA A 133 16.02 -22.45 34.25
C ALA A 133 14.96 -21.53 34.88
N PRO A 134 13.65 -21.81 34.73
CA PRO A 134 12.57 -20.93 35.17
C PRO A 134 12.42 -20.80 36.70
N PHE A 135 13.32 -21.43 37.46
CA PHE A 135 13.26 -21.50 38.95
C PHE A 135 14.25 -20.57 39.60
N TYR A 136 14.71 -19.53 39.02
CA TYR A 136 15.72 -18.66 39.61
C TYR A 136 16.67 -19.38 40.58
N ILE A 137 17.80 -19.86 40.09
CA ILE A 137 18.86 -20.44 40.90
C ILE A 137 20.00 -19.43 40.91
N GLU A 138 20.25 -18.81 42.06
CA GLU A 138 21.39 -17.93 42.23
C GLU A 138 22.68 -18.73 42.06
N ASN A 139 23.59 -18.20 41.23
CA ASN A 139 24.88 -18.82 40.99
C ASN A 139 26.02 -17.80 41.15
N PRO A 140 26.69 -17.79 42.31
CA PRO A 140 27.74 -16.83 42.59
C PRO A 140 28.87 -16.81 41.56
N LEU A 141 29.26 -17.98 41.02
CA LEU A 141 30.30 -18.08 40.00
C LEU A 141 29.93 -17.42 38.68
N LEU A 142 28.66 -17.47 38.31
CA LEU A 142 28.16 -16.74 37.13
C LEU A 142 28.07 -15.26 37.38
N ASN A 143 27.69 -14.87 38.58
CA ASN A 143 27.60 -13.48 38.96
C ASN A 143 28.95 -12.78 38.85
N GLU A 144 30.03 -13.38 39.34
CA GLU A 144 31.40 -12.84 39.19
C GLU A 144 31.79 -12.56 37.73
N VAL A 145 31.36 -13.40 36.81
CA VAL A 145 31.72 -13.30 35.38
C VAL A 145 30.82 -12.36 34.59
N SER A 146 29.53 -12.30 34.92
CA SER A 146 28.51 -11.67 34.09
C SER A 146 27.83 -10.44 34.66
N ASN A 147 27.93 -10.21 35.98
CA ASN A 147 27.29 -9.06 36.62
C ASN A 147 27.85 -7.70 36.15
N ARG A 148 26.93 -6.77 35.94
CA ARG A 148 27.24 -5.37 35.65
C ARG A 148 26.26 -4.47 36.38
N VAL A 149 26.80 -3.47 37.03
CA VAL A 149 26.00 -2.44 37.69
C VAL A 149 25.19 -1.68 36.67
N MET A 150 23.90 -1.58 36.91
CA MET A 150 22.94 -0.90 36.03
C MET A 150 21.79 -0.30 36.85
N PRO A 151 21.29 0.91 36.50
CA PRO A 151 20.05 1.43 37.05
C PRO A 151 18.85 0.53 36.63
N LEU A 152 17.92 0.30 37.56
CA LEU A 152 16.73 -0.50 37.33
C LEU A 152 15.91 0.06 36.14
N ARG A 153 15.78 1.39 36.07
CA ARG A 153 15.11 2.07 34.97
C ARG A 153 15.70 1.71 33.60
N THR A 154 17.02 1.58 33.51
CA THR A 154 17.72 1.19 32.29
C THR A 154 17.41 -0.27 31.91
N PHE A 155 17.38 -1.16 32.90
CA PHE A 155 17.00 -2.57 32.67
C PHE A 155 15.55 -2.70 32.24
N VAL A 156 14.63 -2.09 33.01
CA VAL A 156 13.19 -2.12 32.69
C VAL A 156 12.90 -1.45 31.34
N GLY A 157 13.61 -0.37 31.01
CA GLY A 157 13.54 0.26 29.69
C GLY A 157 14.00 -0.62 28.53
N GLY A 158 14.74 -1.70 28.84
CA GLY A 158 15.11 -2.74 27.86
C GLY A 158 13.99 -3.67 27.48
N PHE A 159 12.88 -3.66 28.18
CA PHE A 159 11.72 -4.56 28.09
C PHE A 159 11.68 -5.38 26.79
N PRO A 160 12.00 -6.71 26.85
CA PRO A 160 12.26 -7.51 25.66
C PRO A 160 11.00 -7.84 24.84
N PHE A 161 9.85 -7.64 25.44
CA PHE A 161 8.54 -7.91 24.83
C PHE A 161 7.87 -6.65 24.25
N SER A 162 8.62 -5.56 24.15
CA SER A 162 8.16 -4.33 23.53
C SER A 162 8.13 -4.49 22.00
N SER A 163 7.19 -5.26 21.47
CA SER A 163 6.79 -5.19 20.08
C SER A 163 5.57 -4.28 20.01
N SER A 164 5.59 -3.28 19.15
CA SER A 164 4.42 -2.43 18.97
C SER A 164 3.34 -3.14 18.20
N GLY A 165 3.65 -3.80 17.11
CA GLY A 165 2.68 -4.50 16.26
C GLY A 165 1.37 -3.75 16.06
N LEU A 166 0.46 -4.35 15.38
CA LEU A 166 -0.93 -3.92 15.33
C LEU A 166 -1.79 -5.16 15.12
N ASN A 167 -2.82 -5.33 15.93
CA ASN A 167 -3.70 -6.49 15.82
C ASN A 167 -5.15 -6.05 16.01
N ASP A 168 -5.94 -6.23 14.96
CA ASP A 168 -7.38 -5.94 14.96
C ASP A 168 -8.21 -7.11 15.57
N ASN A 169 -7.56 -8.18 16.03
CA ASN A 169 -8.19 -9.43 16.48
C ASN A 169 -9.02 -10.14 15.40
N ALA A 170 -8.94 -9.68 14.17
CA ALA A 170 -9.58 -10.21 12.98
C ALA A 170 -8.70 -9.93 11.75
N GLY A 171 -9.09 -10.44 10.58
CA GLY A 171 -8.39 -10.18 9.32
C GLY A 171 -7.21 -11.10 9.08
N CYS A 172 -6.14 -10.56 8.49
CA CYS A 172 -5.00 -11.36 8.05
C CYS A 172 -3.65 -10.80 8.50
N TYR A 173 -2.64 -11.68 8.57
CA TYR A 173 -1.25 -11.27 8.73
C TYR A 173 -0.75 -10.54 7.48
N VAL A 174 -0.22 -9.34 7.68
CA VAL A 174 0.25 -8.45 6.60
C VAL A 174 1.76 -8.31 6.62
N ALA A 175 2.35 -8.01 7.77
CA ALA A 175 3.78 -7.70 7.89
C ALA A 175 4.26 -7.86 9.33
N LYS A 176 5.56 -7.67 9.54
CA LYS A 176 6.13 -7.40 10.87
C LYS A 176 6.59 -5.95 10.94
N ASP A 177 6.41 -5.33 12.09
CA ASP A 177 7.01 -4.02 12.34
C ASP A 177 8.53 -4.09 12.58
N ALA A 178 9.16 -2.93 12.72
CA ALA A 178 10.61 -2.84 12.95
C ALA A 178 11.06 -3.49 14.27
N THR A 179 10.16 -3.72 15.22
CA THR A 179 10.42 -4.35 16.51
C THR A 179 10.15 -5.87 16.50
N GLY A 180 9.65 -6.41 15.38
CA GLY A 180 9.28 -7.81 15.22
C GLY A 180 7.82 -8.11 15.61
N GLY A 181 7.02 -7.08 15.95
CA GLY A 181 5.61 -7.20 16.24
C GLY A 181 4.81 -7.56 14.98
N LEU A 182 3.80 -8.40 15.15
CA LEU A 182 2.93 -8.79 14.06
C LEU A 182 1.95 -7.67 13.71
N VAL A 183 1.77 -7.43 12.42
CA VAL A 183 0.74 -6.58 11.88
C VAL A 183 -0.35 -7.46 11.30
N VAL A 184 -1.46 -7.56 12.03
CA VAL A 184 -2.64 -8.35 11.66
C VAL A 184 -3.81 -7.38 11.52
N LEU A 185 -4.37 -7.28 10.31
CA LEU A 185 -5.35 -6.26 9.96
C LEU A 185 -6.60 -6.86 9.33
N ASP A 186 -7.72 -6.30 9.71
CA ASP A 186 -8.98 -6.39 8.97
C ASP A 186 -9.17 -5.09 8.17
N PHE A 187 -8.96 -5.16 6.86
CA PHE A 187 -9.09 -3.99 5.98
C PHE A 187 -10.53 -3.49 5.83
N TRP A 188 -11.51 -4.27 6.24
CA TRP A 188 -12.93 -3.93 6.20
C TRP A 188 -13.45 -3.36 7.53
N LEU A 189 -12.59 -3.33 8.55
CA LEU A 189 -12.92 -2.73 9.85
C LEU A 189 -13.12 -1.22 9.69
N ARG A 190 -14.29 -0.75 10.15
CA ARG A 190 -14.66 0.66 10.13
C ARG A 190 -14.66 1.19 11.56
N GLU A 191 -13.56 1.80 11.96
CA GLU A 191 -13.39 2.38 13.30
C GLU A 191 -12.60 3.69 13.22
N ASN A 192 -13.01 4.67 14.03
CA ASN A 192 -12.30 5.94 14.25
C ASN A 192 -11.77 6.58 12.94
N ASP A 193 -10.49 6.41 12.67
CA ASP A 193 -9.73 6.99 11.56
C ASP A 193 -9.62 6.05 10.34
N ARG A 194 -10.24 4.87 10.38
CA ARG A 194 -10.33 3.93 9.25
C ARG A 194 -11.73 3.94 8.66
N THR A 195 -11.96 4.85 7.71
CA THR A 195 -13.28 5.12 7.13
C THR A 195 -13.57 4.41 5.81
N ASN A 196 -12.53 3.83 5.17
CA ASN A 196 -12.63 3.12 3.89
C ASN A 196 -11.60 1.99 3.80
N SER A 197 -11.71 1.13 2.77
CA SER A 197 -10.78 0.02 2.47
C SER A 197 -9.82 0.35 1.32
N ASN A 198 -9.58 1.63 1.06
CA ASN A 198 -8.73 2.06 -0.02
C ASN A 198 -7.25 2.03 0.33
N PHE A 199 -6.45 1.73 -0.67
CA PHE A 199 -5.00 1.65 -0.59
C PHE A 199 -4.32 2.59 -1.58
N VAL A 200 -3.23 3.20 -1.14
CA VAL A 200 -2.19 3.76 -1.99
C VAL A 200 -0.90 2.98 -1.75
N ILE A 201 -0.30 2.45 -2.82
CA ILE A 201 0.92 1.65 -2.75
C ILE A 201 1.94 2.26 -3.72
N MET A 202 2.98 2.87 -3.18
CA MET A 202 3.98 3.63 -3.94
C MET A 202 5.39 3.11 -3.70
N GLY A 203 6.28 3.28 -4.67
CA GLY A 203 7.71 2.97 -4.54
C GLY A 203 8.37 2.59 -5.86
N VAL A 204 9.70 2.70 -5.92
CA VAL A 204 10.45 2.37 -7.15
C VAL A 204 10.29 0.90 -7.58
N PRO A 205 10.52 0.57 -8.85
CA PRO A 205 10.56 -0.80 -9.32
C PRO A 205 11.53 -1.66 -8.49
N GLY A 206 11.15 -2.92 -8.21
CA GLY A 206 11.98 -3.85 -7.43
C GLY A 206 11.95 -3.67 -5.91
N SER A 207 11.25 -2.67 -5.37
CA SER A 207 11.13 -2.43 -3.92
C SER A 207 10.27 -3.46 -3.18
N GLY A 208 9.46 -4.27 -3.88
CA GLY A 208 8.61 -5.31 -3.31
C GLY A 208 7.11 -5.06 -3.38
N LYS A 209 6.67 -4.02 -4.11
CA LYS A 209 5.24 -3.66 -4.27
C LYS A 209 4.37 -4.84 -4.68
N SER A 210 4.63 -5.43 -5.85
CA SER A 210 3.81 -6.51 -6.43
C SER A 210 3.76 -7.74 -5.52
N ALA A 211 4.86 -8.06 -4.80
CA ALA A 211 4.87 -9.14 -3.82
C ALA A 211 3.98 -8.84 -2.61
N ALA A 212 4.01 -7.60 -2.10
CA ALA A 212 3.15 -7.17 -1.01
C ALA A 212 1.68 -7.14 -1.42
N VAL A 213 1.37 -6.67 -2.63
CA VAL A 213 0.00 -6.68 -3.20
C VAL A 213 -0.51 -8.12 -3.31
N LYS A 214 0.26 -9.03 -3.91
CA LYS A 214 -0.11 -10.45 -4.00
C LYS A 214 -0.28 -11.08 -2.61
N HIS A 215 0.56 -10.71 -1.64
CA HIS A 215 0.46 -11.20 -0.27
C HIS A 215 -0.85 -10.78 0.41
N ILE A 216 -1.22 -9.50 0.30
CA ILE A 216 -2.44 -8.94 0.87
C ILE A 216 -3.66 -9.52 0.15
N THR A 217 -3.69 -9.45 -1.17
CA THR A 217 -4.84 -9.88 -1.97
C THR A 217 -5.07 -11.39 -1.92
N LEU A 218 -4.02 -12.22 -1.78
CA LEU A 218 -4.19 -13.65 -1.51
C LEU A 218 -4.91 -13.89 -0.17
N SER A 219 -4.56 -13.13 0.87
CA SER A 219 -5.23 -13.25 2.16
C SER A 219 -6.70 -12.82 2.05
N GLU A 220 -6.97 -11.72 1.37
CA GLU A 220 -8.33 -11.23 1.11
C GLU A 220 -9.16 -12.23 0.28
N PHE A 221 -8.53 -12.85 -0.74
CA PHE A 221 -9.15 -13.93 -1.50
C PHE A 221 -9.58 -15.10 -0.59
N MET A 222 -8.71 -15.51 0.34
CA MET A 222 -9.02 -16.57 1.30
C MET A 222 -10.13 -16.19 2.29
N LEU A 223 -10.33 -14.90 2.54
CA LEU A 223 -11.40 -14.36 3.38
C LEU A 223 -12.72 -14.15 2.60
N GLY A 224 -12.74 -14.47 1.30
CA GLY A 224 -13.95 -14.39 0.47
C GLY A 224 -14.09 -13.10 -0.32
N THR A 225 -13.15 -12.15 -0.25
CA THR A 225 -13.17 -10.92 -1.04
C THR A 225 -13.04 -11.22 -2.52
N LYS A 226 -13.90 -10.64 -3.35
CA LYS A 226 -13.79 -10.68 -4.81
C LYS A 226 -12.72 -9.69 -5.27
N LEU A 227 -11.84 -10.14 -6.18
CA LEU A 227 -10.69 -9.37 -6.65
C LEU A 227 -10.79 -9.10 -8.15
N ILE A 228 -10.64 -7.83 -8.53
CA ILE A 228 -10.54 -7.40 -9.92
C ILE A 228 -9.21 -6.67 -10.08
N PHE A 229 -8.37 -7.14 -11.00
CA PHE A 229 -7.09 -6.50 -11.31
C PHE A 229 -7.14 -5.88 -12.70
N ILE A 230 -6.64 -4.66 -12.83
CA ILE A 230 -6.22 -4.05 -14.09
C ILE A 230 -4.70 -4.16 -14.12
N ASP A 231 -4.17 -4.98 -15.06
CA ASP A 231 -2.77 -5.45 -15.09
C ASP A 231 -2.09 -5.06 -16.41
N PRO A 232 -1.40 -3.90 -16.45
CA PRO A 232 -0.68 -3.45 -17.66
C PRO A 232 0.61 -4.20 -17.95
N GLU A 233 1.22 -4.82 -16.93
CA GLU A 233 2.53 -5.48 -17.02
C GLU A 233 2.44 -7.01 -17.08
N SER A 234 1.22 -7.59 -17.11
CA SER A 234 0.97 -9.05 -17.08
C SER A 234 1.60 -9.77 -15.86
N GLU A 235 1.73 -9.05 -14.73
CA GLU A 235 2.37 -9.59 -13.51
C GLU A 235 1.47 -10.56 -12.73
N TYR A 236 0.14 -10.49 -12.88
CA TYR A 236 -0.82 -11.25 -12.08
C TYR A 236 -1.38 -12.48 -12.81
N LYS A 237 -0.92 -12.78 -14.02
CA LYS A 237 -1.39 -13.92 -14.83
C LYS A 237 -1.26 -15.27 -14.14
N ASP A 238 -0.05 -15.60 -13.66
CA ASP A 238 0.20 -16.87 -12.96
C ASP A 238 -0.55 -16.90 -11.61
N PHE A 239 -0.57 -15.78 -10.90
CA PHE A 239 -1.31 -15.61 -9.65
C PHE A 239 -2.80 -15.92 -9.84
N CYS A 240 -3.42 -15.35 -10.86
CA CYS A 240 -4.81 -15.60 -11.22
C CYS A 240 -5.07 -17.08 -11.53
N LYS A 241 -4.22 -17.67 -12.37
CA LYS A 241 -4.36 -19.09 -12.76
C LYS A 241 -4.21 -20.05 -11.58
N ASN A 242 -3.24 -19.78 -10.69
CA ASN A 242 -2.99 -20.59 -9.51
C ASN A 242 -4.16 -20.53 -8.49
N LEU A 243 -4.98 -19.48 -8.56
CA LEU A 243 -6.22 -19.31 -7.78
C LEU A 243 -7.47 -19.75 -8.53
N ASN A 244 -7.34 -20.40 -9.71
CA ASN A 244 -8.45 -20.82 -10.56
C ASN A 244 -9.38 -19.66 -10.98
N GLY A 245 -8.79 -18.49 -11.21
CA GLY A 245 -9.48 -17.27 -11.61
C GLY A 245 -9.65 -17.11 -13.11
N ASN A 246 -10.29 -16.00 -13.52
CA ASN A 246 -10.43 -15.55 -14.90
C ASN A 246 -9.28 -14.62 -15.26
N TRP A 247 -8.36 -15.07 -16.10
CA TRP A 247 -7.39 -14.21 -16.75
C TRP A 247 -7.88 -13.88 -18.17
N LEU A 248 -8.06 -12.60 -18.45
CA LEU A 248 -8.66 -12.10 -19.69
C LEU A 248 -7.76 -11.04 -20.31
N ASP A 249 -7.40 -11.21 -21.58
CA ASP A 249 -6.71 -10.16 -22.34
C ASP A 249 -7.74 -9.08 -22.73
N ALA A 250 -7.73 -7.98 -21.97
CA ALA A 250 -8.62 -6.83 -22.17
C ALA A 250 -8.07 -5.81 -23.19
N GLY A 251 -6.98 -6.16 -23.85
CA GLY A 251 -6.38 -5.35 -24.91
C GLY A 251 -6.78 -5.76 -26.33
N GLY A 252 -7.89 -6.49 -26.52
CA GLY A 252 -8.41 -6.82 -27.85
C GLY A 252 -8.98 -8.24 -27.99
N SER A 253 -9.03 -9.01 -26.90
CA SER A 253 -9.66 -10.33 -26.96
C SER A 253 -11.19 -10.22 -27.05
N PRO A 254 -11.85 -10.97 -27.97
CA PRO A 254 -13.32 -11.01 -28.06
C PRO A 254 -14.02 -11.47 -26.78
N LYS A 255 -13.30 -12.12 -25.85
CA LYS A 255 -13.82 -12.58 -24.54
C LYS A 255 -13.79 -11.49 -23.47
N ALA A 256 -13.13 -10.39 -23.71
CA ALA A 256 -12.96 -9.29 -22.75
C ALA A 256 -13.42 -7.94 -23.33
N ARG A 257 -14.33 -7.98 -24.30
CA ARG A 257 -14.90 -6.77 -24.92
C ARG A 257 -15.81 -6.04 -23.93
N VAL A 258 -15.68 -4.72 -23.91
CA VAL A 258 -16.60 -3.82 -23.20
C VAL A 258 -17.22 -2.85 -24.19
N ASN A 259 -18.52 -2.94 -24.39
CA ASN A 259 -19.26 -2.01 -25.23
C ASN A 259 -19.39 -0.64 -24.54
N PRO A 260 -18.79 0.44 -25.05
CA PRO A 260 -18.93 1.76 -24.44
C PRO A 260 -20.36 2.29 -24.46
N LEU A 261 -21.20 1.83 -25.41
CA LEU A 261 -22.59 2.25 -25.51
C LEU A 261 -23.54 1.45 -24.61
N GLN A 262 -23.07 0.45 -23.89
CA GLN A 262 -23.88 -0.24 -22.87
C GLN A 262 -23.98 0.62 -21.62
N ILE A 263 -25.20 0.99 -21.22
CA ILE A 263 -25.43 1.79 -20.02
C ILE A 263 -25.03 1.01 -18.78
N MET A 264 -24.08 1.57 -18.01
CA MET A 264 -23.59 1.01 -16.74
C MET A 264 -23.83 2.01 -15.60
N PRO A 265 -24.01 1.55 -14.35
CA PRO A 265 -24.08 2.43 -13.19
C PRO A 265 -22.83 3.30 -13.06
N ILE A 266 -23.01 4.56 -12.70
CA ILE A 266 -21.93 5.54 -12.51
C ILE A 266 -21.88 5.96 -11.03
N PRO A 267 -20.69 6.16 -10.44
CA PRO A 267 -20.58 6.68 -9.08
C PRO A 267 -21.14 8.12 -9.02
N ARG A 268 -22.15 8.33 -8.17
CA ARG A 268 -22.82 9.65 -8.01
C ARG A 268 -22.29 10.36 -6.75
N ASN A 269 -22.14 11.68 -6.78
CA ASN A 269 -21.84 12.47 -5.56
C ASN A 269 -23.13 12.78 -4.79
N ASP A 270 -23.14 12.44 -3.49
CA ASP A 270 -24.30 12.69 -2.62
C ASP A 270 -24.23 14.05 -1.91
N VAL A 271 -23.13 14.78 -1.99
CA VAL A 271 -22.92 16.08 -1.34
C VAL A 271 -22.31 17.05 -2.35
N PRO A 272 -22.93 18.21 -2.60
CA PRO A 272 -22.31 19.27 -3.38
C PRO A 272 -21.07 19.79 -2.63
N ASP A 273 -19.92 19.71 -3.26
CA ASP A 273 -18.71 20.34 -2.74
C ASP A 273 -18.76 21.81 -3.19
N GLU A 274 -18.99 22.75 -2.27
CA GLU A 274 -19.16 24.19 -2.56
C GLU A 274 -17.95 24.81 -3.29
N THR A 275 -16.82 24.10 -3.33
CA THR A 275 -15.58 24.51 -3.99
C THR A 275 -15.47 24.09 -5.46
N GLU A 276 -16.37 23.25 -5.98
CA GLU A 276 -16.28 22.65 -7.32
C GLU A 276 -17.34 23.18 -8.32
N GLN A 277 -17.71 24.44 -8.25
CA GLN A 277 -18.78 25.10 -9.05
C GLN A 277 -18.65 25.04 -10.59
N GLY A 278 -17.88 24.16 -11.18
CA GLY A 278 -17.79 24.02 -12.63
C GLY A 278 -17.80 22.57 -13.15
N LEU A 279 -17.45 21.60 -12.31
CA LEU A 279 -17.34 20.19 -12.69
C LEU A 279 -18.35 19.29 -11.96
N THR A 280 -18.87 19.73 -10.84
CA THR A 280 -19.83 18.99 -10.00
C THR A 280 -21.27 19.02 -10.53
N ASP A 281 -21.64 20.00 -11.34
CA ASP A 281 -22.95 20.03 -12.04
C ASP A 281 -23.16 18.80 -12.93
N TYR A 282 -22.07 18.03 -13.21
CA TYR A 282 -22.16 16.83 -14.01
C TYR A 282 -22.69 15.60 -13.25
N TYR A 283 -22.62 15.56 -11.94
CA TYR A 283 -22.94 14.36 -11.16
C TYR A 283 -23.92 14.58 -10.01
N ASP A 284 -24.43 15.81 -9.84
CA ASP A 284 -25.33 16.16 -8.74
C ASP A 284 -26.80 16.16 -9.15
N LYS A 285 -27.59 15.62 -8.24
CA LYS A 285 -29.05 15.59 -8.08
C LYS A 285 -29.79 14.51 -8.86
N ASP A 286 -30.15 13.47 -8.13
CA ASP A 286 -31.50 12.97 -8.19
C ASP A 286 -31.94 12.30 -6.89
N GLU A 287 -32.50 13.09 -5.99
CA GLU A 287 -33.56 12.63 -5.11
C GLU A 287 -34.87 13.14 -5.72
N GLY A 288 -35.46 12.35 -6.64
CA GLY A 288 -36.88 12.45 -6.94
C GLY A 288 -37.35 13.17 -8.20
N ASN A 289 -36.48 13.66 -9.10
CA ASN A 289 -36.89 14.17 -10.42
C ASN A 289 -36.00 13.62 -11.56
N GLY A 290 -35.80 12.34 -11.58
CA GLY A 290 -35.54 11.41 -12.67
C GLY A 290 -34.83 11.92 -13.91
N LEU A 291 -33.56 12.35 -13.85
CA LEU A 291 -32.68 12.12 -15.00
C LEU A 291 -32.34 10.64 -14.98
N GLY A 292 -32.96 9.84 -15.87
CA GLY A 292 -32.76 8.40 -15.96
C GLY A 292 -31.30 8.02 -16.19
N ASP A 293 -30.98 6.73 -16.03
CA ASP A 293 -29.64 6.17 -16.20
C ASP A 293 -29.01 6.60 -17.53
N LEU A 294 -29.77 6.73 -18.59
CA LEU A 294 -29.30 7.20 -19.89
C LEU A 294 -28.74 8.64 -19.84
N ALA A 295 -29.39 9.56 -19.14
CA ALA A 295 -28.96 10.97 -19.14
C ALA A 295 -27.59 11.14 -18.45
N LEU A 296 -27.37 10.38 -17.38
CA LEU A 296 -26.08 10.34 -16.68
C LEU A 296 -25.03 9.65 -17.54
N TYR A 297 -25.42 8.56 -18.20
CA TYR A 297 -24.50 7.80 -19.03
C TYR A 297 -24.06 8.54 -20.30
N ILE A 298 -24.90 9.38 -20.88
CA ILE A 298 -24.50 10.26 -22.00
C ILE A 298 -23.34 11.18 -21.62
N LYS A 299 -23.33 11.70 -20.38
CA LYS A 299 -22.21 12.50 -19.87
C LYS A 299 -20.94 11.64 -19.71
N HIS A 300 -21.10 10.41 -19.28
CA HIS A 300 -19.99 9.44 -19.17
C HIS A 300 -19.41 9.11 -20.54
N LEU A 301 -20.25 8.92 -21.56
CA LEU A 301 -19.82 8.72 -22.94
C LEU A 301 -19.05 9.93 -23.49
N GLU A 302 -19.39 11.15 -23.10
CA GLU A 302 -18.62 12.35 -23.46
C GLU A 302 -17.18 12.27 -22.97
N ILE A 303 -16.94 11.71 -21.76
CA ILE A 303 -15.59 11.48 -21.24
C ILE A 303 -14.87 10.42 -22.09
N PHE A 304 -15.52 9.28 -22.33
CA PHE A 304 -14.95 8.21 -23.16
C PHE A 304 -14.51 8.72 -24.54
N PHE A 305 -15.40 9.42 -25.26
CA PHE A 305 -15.06 9.95 -26.57
C PHE A 305 -14.00 11.06 -26.52
N SER A 306 -13.95 11.86 -25.45
CA SER A 306 -12.88 12.86 -25.27
C SER A 306 -11.52 12.22 -25.02
N LEU A 307 -11.47 11.07 -24.36
CA LEU A 307 -10.24 10.29 -24.17
C LEU A 307 -9.80 9.62 -25.49
N TYR A 308 -10.76 9.05 -26.24
CA TYR A 308 -10.47 8.36 -27.49
C TYR A 308 -10.10 9.33 -28.61
N ILE A 309 -10.83 10.45 -28.72
CA ILE A 309 -10.70 11.46 -29.79
C ILE A 309 -10.41 12.83 -29.16
N PRO A 310 -9.16 13.13 -28.77
CA PRO A 310 -8.82 14.42 -28.13
C PRO A 310 -9.05 15.65 -29.02
N SER A 311 -9.18 15.46 -30.34
CA SER A 311 -9.44 16.53 -31.32
C SER A 311 -10.91 17.00 -31.37
N LEU A 312 -11.83 16.39 -30.59
CA LEU A 312 -13.24 16.77 -30.58
C LEU A 312 -13.43 18.21 -30.12
N THR A 313 -14.00 19.03 -31.01
CA THR A 313 -14.43 20.40 -30.67
C THR A 313 -15.80 20.36 -29.96
N ASP A 314 -16.20 21.48 -29.33
CA ASP A 314 -17.50 21.60 -28.69
C ASP A 314 -18.66 21.37 -29.67
N LYS A 315 -18.49 21.74 -30.95
CA LYS A 315 -19.48 21.44 -32.01
C LYS A 315 -19.59 19.95 -32.25
N HIS A 316 -18.46 19.24 -32.37
CA HIS A 316 -18.45 17.78 -32.52
C HIS A 316 -19.14 17.08 -31.33
N LYS A 317 -18.84 17.49 -30.10
CA LYS A 317 -19.44 16.94 -28.88
C LYS A 317 -20.96 17.14 -28.87
N ALA A 318 -21.42 18.33 -29.22
CA ALA A 318 -22.86 18.63 -29.26
C ALA A 318 -23.61 17.77 -30.31
N VAL A 319 -23.03 17.63 -31.51
CA VAL A 319 -23.62 16.81 -32.60
C VAL A 319 -23.58 15.32 -32.22
N LEU A 320 -22.46 14.82 -31.71
CA LEU A 320 -22.32 13.43 -31.27
C LEU A 320 -23.33 13.08 -30.16
N LYS A 321 -23.47 13.94 -29.16
CA LYS A 321 -24.45 13.80 -28.07
C LYS A 321 -25.89 13.70 -28.64
N LYS A 322 -26.24 14.58 -29.54
CA LYS A 322 -27.59 14.54 -30.20
C LYS A 322 -27.78 13.23 -30.93
N THR A 323 -26.80 12.78 -31.72
CA THR A 323 -26.87 11.55 -32.50
C THR A 323 -26.95 10.32 -31.58
N LEU A 324 -26.22 10.28 -30.47
CA LEU A 324 -26.32 9.21 -29.47
C LEU A 324 -27.73 9.11 -28.86
N ILE A 325 -28.34 10.24 -28.49
CA ILE A 325 -29.71 10.25 -27.96
C ILE A 325 -30.71 9.71 -28.97
N GLU A 326 -30.56 10.08 -30.23
CA GLU A 326 -31.41 9.55 -31.30
C GLU A 326 -31.16 8.06 -31.56
N LEU A 327 -29.89 7.61 -31.48
CA LEU A 327 -29.52 6.20 -31.60
C LEU A 327 -30.16 5.35 -30.51
N TYR A 328 -30.06 5.76 -29.24
CA TYR A 328 -30.69 5.02 -28.14
C TYR A 328 -32.22 4.90 -28.32
N LYS A 329 -32.89 5.95 -28.85
CA LYS A 329 -34.32 5.89 -29.14
C LYS A 329 -34.64 4.85 -30.21
N ASP A 330 -33.80 4.68 -31.25
CA ASP A 330 -34.00 3.66 -32.27
C ASP A 330 -33.93 2.24 -31.68
N PHE A 331 -33.21 2.07 -30.58
CA PHE A 331 -33.11 0.84 -29.77
C PHE A 331 -34.20 0.75 -28.69
N ASN A 332 -35.21 1.64 -28.68
CA ASN A 332 -36.28 1.75 -27.69
C ASN A 332 -35.75 2.03 -26.26
N ILE A 333 -34.60 2.68 -26.15
CA ILE A 333 -34.01 3.12 -24.89
C ILE A 333 -34.23 4.62 -24.74
N ASP A 334 -35.01 5.02 -23.75
CA ASP A 334 -35.34 6.41 -23.44
C ASP A 334 -34.93 6.78 -22.03
N TRP A 335 -35.30 8.01 -21.62
CA TRP A 335 -34.95 8.56 -20.29
C TRP A 335 -35.55 7.77 -19.11
N ASN A 336 -36.61 7.00 -19.34
CA ASN A 336 -37.33 6.23 -18.31
C ASN A 336 -36.98 4.76 -18.33
N THR A 337 -36.09 4.32 -19.24
CA THR A 337 -35.70 2.92 -19.39
C THR A 337 -34.80 2.49 -18.24
N ASP A 338 -35.20 1.43 -17.54
CA ASP A 338 -34.40 0.78 -16.52
C ASP A 338 -33.31 -0.09 -17.19
N ALA A 339 -32.12 0.45 -17.30
CA ALA A 339 -31.00 -0.20 -17.97
C ALA A 339 -30.60 -1.55 -17.35
N LYS A 340 -30.96 -1.81 -16.08
CA LYS A 340 -30.64 -3.06 -15.38
C LYS A 340 -31.44 -4.27 -15.90
N LYS A 341 -32.54 -4.01 -16.61
CA LYS A 341 -33.40 -5.06 -17.21
C LYS A 341 -32.97 -5.46 -18.60
N LEU A 342 -32.07 -4.68 -19.20
CA LEU A 342 -31.59 -4.92 -20.55
C LEU A 342 -30.39 -5.88 -20.54
N LYS A 343 -30.29 -6.69 -21.61
CA LYS A 343 -29.12 -7.55 -21.84
C LYS A 343 -28.06 -6.79 -22.66
N PRO A 344 -26.80 -7.24 -22.65
CA PRO A 344 -25.74 -6.60 -23.45
C PRO A 344 -26.07 -6.46 -24.94
N GLU A 345 -26.86 -7.39 -25.50
CA GLU A 345 -27.28 -7.40 -26.92
C GLU A 345 -28.37 -6.38 -27.24
N ASP A 346 -29.05 -5.83 -26.22
CA ASP A 346 -30.13 -4.86 -26.42
C ASP A 346 -29.59 -3.42 -26.63
N PHE A 347 -28.30 -3.21 -26.41
CA PHE A 347 -27.67 -1.90 -26.55
C PHE A 347 -27.04 -1.70 -27.92
N PRO A 348 -27.04 -0.45 -28.46
CA PRO A 348 -26.32 -0.15 -29.68
C PRO A 348 -24.82 -0.42 -29.54
N ILE A 349 -24.12 -0.62 -30.65
CA ILE A 349 -22.67 -0.82 -30.72
C ILE A 349 -22.02 0.31 -31.53
N ILE A 350 -20.69 0.35 -31.57
CA ILE A 350 -19.94 1.42 -32.24
C ILE A 350 -20.29 1.49 -33.75
N SER A 351 -20.51 0.35 -34.43
CA SER A 351 -20.93 0.34 -35.81
C SER A 351 -22.28 1.03 -36.02
N ASP A 352 -23.20 0.97 -35.05
CA ASP A 352 -24.52 1.59 -35.20
C ASP A 352 -24.42 3.12 -35.16
N ILE A 353 -23.60 3.69 -34.25
CA ILE A 353 -23.37 5.15 -34.24
C ILE A 353 -22.59 5.60 -35.47
N TYR A 354 -21.60 4.83 -35.93
CA TYR A 354 -20.86 5.10 -37.16
C TYR A 354 -21.80 5.17 -38.39
N ASN A 355 -22.61 4.15 -38.58
CA ASN A 355 -23.57 4.10 -39.70
C ASN A 355 -24.60 5.25 -39.64
N LYS A 356 -25.10 5.56 -38.45
CA LYS A 356 -26.03 6.67 -38.25
C LYS A 356 -25.42 8.03 -38.56
N LEU A 357 -24.13 8.23 -38.29
CA LEU A 357 -23.39 9.45 -38.65
C LEU A 357 -23.26 9.58 -40.19
N LEU A 358 -22.95 8.48 -40.89
CA LEU A 358 -22.89 8.46 -42.36
C LEU A 358 -24.26 8.74 -43.00
N GLU A 359 -25.34 8.16 -42.47
CA GLU A 359 -26.71 8.45 -42.91
C GLU A 359 -27.02 9.95 -42.77
N LYS A 360 -26.71 10.54 -41.61
CA LYS A 360 -26.94 11.96 -41.35
C LYS A 360 -26.06 12.89 -42.21
N ALA A 361 -24.84 12.49 -42.51
CA ALA A 361 -24.00 13.21 -43.47
C ALA A 361 -24.66 13.25 -44.85
N SER A 362 -25.16 12.10 -45.35
CA SER A 362 -25.86 11.99 -46.64
C SER A 362 -27.13 12.85 -46.70
N VAL A 363 -27.95 12.84 -45.65
CA VAL A 363 -29.16 13.68 -45.54
C VAL A 363 -28.78 15.16 -45.53
N SER A 364 -27.73 15.56 -44.75
CA SER A 364 -27.27 16.95 -44.68
C SER A 364 -26.75 17.44 -46.04
N LYS A 365 -26.13 16.57 -46.83
CA LYS A 365 -25.68 16.83 -48.18
C LYS A 365 -26.84 17.12 -49.11
N GLU A 366 -27.89 16.27 -49.09
CA GLU A 366 -29.11 16.45 -49.89
C GLU A 366 -29.83 17.77 -49.52
N GLU A 367 -29.79 18.17 -48.24
CA GLU A 367 -30.35 19.41 -47.76
C GLU A 367 -29.46 20.65 -47.99
N GLY A 368 -28.26 20.48 -48.56
CA GLY A 368 -27.32 21.56 -48.82
C GLY A 368 -26.66 22.20 -47.56
N LYS A 369 -26.67 21.47 -46.42
CA LYS A 369 -26.13 21.95 -45.12
C LYS A 369 -24.65 21.55 -44.97
N ILE A 370 -23.76 22.15 -45.75
CA ILE A 370 -22.33 21.79 -45.86
C ILE A 370 -21.63 21.76 -44.51
N GLU A 371 -21.86 22.76 -43.62
CA GLU A 371 -21.20 22.80 -42.32
C GLU A 371 -21.60 21.61 -41.44
N THR A 372 -22.85 21.20 -41.49
CA THR A 372 -23.37 20.06 -40.72
C THR A 372 -22.94 18.73 -41.32
N GLU A 373 -22.90 18.62 -42.63
CA GLU A 373 -22.37 17.48 -43.39
C GLU A 373 -20.92 17.22 -42.95
N ASN A 374 -20.06 18.22 -43.02
CA ASN A 374 -18.64 18.11 -42.64
C ASN A 374 -18.47 17.60 -41.19
N ILE A 375 -19.29 18.08 -40.25
CA ILE A 375 -19.20 17.62 -38.84
C ILE A 375 -19.58 16.12 -38.73
N TYR A 376 -20.59 15.66 -39.45
CA TYR A 376 -20.96 14.25 -39.43
C TYR A 376 -19.90 13.37 -40.11
N GLU A 377 -19.31 13.83 -41.22
CA GLU A 377 -18.22 13.14 -41.91
C GLU A 377 -16.96 13.06 -41.04
N ASP A 378 -16.58 14.15 -40.36
CA ASP A 378 -15.46 14.16 -39.42
C ASP A 378 -15.67 13.17 -38.26
N LEU A 379 -16.88 13.16 -37.66
CA LEU A 379 -17.22 12.24 -36.58
C LEU A 379 -17.21 10.77 -37.05
N ALA A 380 -17.72 10.49 -38.27
CA ALA A 380 -17.66 9.15 -38.84
C ALA A 380 -16.22 8.72 -39.08
N LEU A 381 -15.38 9.60 -39.64
CA LEU A 381 -13.96 9.34 -39.88
C LEU A 381 -13.22 9.04 -38.58
N PHE A 382 -13.48 9.80 -37.50
CA PHE A 382 -12.87 9.57 -36.19
C PHE A 382 -13.25 8.23 -35.56
N LEU A 383 -14.42 7.71 -35.88
CA LEU A 383 -14.93 6.44 -35.34
C LEU A 383 -14.67 5.24 -36.24
N GLU A 384 -14.10 5.44 -37.43
CA GLU A 384 -13.93 4.36 -38.43
C GLU A 384 -13.06 3.23 -37.86
N ASP A 385 -11.96 3.52 -37.19
CA ASP A 385 -11.11 2.50 -36.59
C ASP A 385 -11.81 1.71 -35.49
N ALA A 386 -12.64 2.37 -34.69
CA ALA A 386 -13.40 1.71 -33.64
C ALA A 386 -14.59 0.89 -34.20
N ALA A 387 -15.13 1.26 -35.37
CA ALA A 387 -16.23 0.55 -36.01
C ALA A 387 -15.74 -0.59 -36.91
N ASN A 388 -14.73 -0.37 -37.74
CA ASN A 388 -14.32 -1.26 -38.80
C ASN A 388 -12.82 -1.60 -38.82
N GLY A 389 -12.02 -0.87 -38.07
CA GLY A 389 -10.56 -0.99 -38.07
C GLY A 389 -9.98 -1.78 -36.88
N ALA A 390 -8.77 -1.43 -36.50
CA ALA A 390 -7.99 -2.16 -35.49
C ALA A 390 -8.63 -2.12 -34.10
N ASP A 391 -9.25 -1.00 -33.72
CA ASP A 391 -9.85 -0.81 -32.41
C ASP A 391 -11.23 -1.48 -32.26
N SER A 392 -11.82 -1.99 -33.35
CA SER A 392 -13.14 -2.64 -33.35
C SER A 392 -13.20 -3.86 -32.41
N ALA A 393 -12.10 -4.58 -32.27
CA ALA A 393 -12.00 -5.74 -31.37
C ALA A 393 -12.23 -5.37 -29.90
N LEU A 394 -11.87 -4.16 -29.50
CA LEU A 394 -12.02 -3.66 -28.14
C LEU A 394 -13.48 -3.34 -27.79
N TRP A 395 -14.24 -2.71 -28.73
CA TRP A 395 -15.48 -2.02 -28.41
C TRP A 395 -16.66 -2.35 -29.28
N ASN A 396 -16.45 -2.81 -30.53
CA ASN A 396 -17.53 -2.99 -31.47
C ASN A 396 -18.22 -4.34 -31.31
N GLY A 397 -19.25 -4.38 -30.51
CA GLY A 397 -20.09 -5.54 -30.23
C GLY A 397 -20.57 -5.55 -28.77
N PRO A 398 -21.50 -6.44 -28.42
CA PRO A 398 -21.99 -6.58 -27.05
C PRO A 398 -20.88 -6.86 -26.08
N THR A 399 -21.00 -6.39 -24.82
CA THR A 399 -20.04 -6.68 -23.74
C THR A 399 -20.00 -8.19 -23.48
N THR A 400 -18.81 -8.75 -23.56
CA THR A 400 -18.55 -10.18 -23.30
C THR A 400 -17.79 -10.40 -21.99
N LEU A 401 -17.27 -9.32 -21.40
CA LEU A 401 -16.52 -9.37 -20.14
C LEU A 401 -17.44 -9.80 -18.99
N GLN A 402 -17.13 -10.92 -18.35
CA GLN A 402 -17.91 -11.50 -17.24
C GLN A 402 -17.02 -11.85 -16.05
N THR A 403 -17.56 -11.77 -14.84
CA THR A 403 -16.92 -12.18 -13.60
C THR A 403 -17.74 -13.26 -12.92
N ASP A 404 -17.54 -14.50 -13.30
CA ASP A 404 -18.11 -15.68 -12.63
C ASP A 404 -17.18 -16.26 -11.55
N LYS A 405 -15.97 -15.72 -11.42
CA LYS A 405 -14.94 -16.15 -10.48
C LYS A 405 -14.64 -15.11 -9.41
N GLN A 406 -14.12 -15.56 -8.29
CA GLN A 406 -13.73 -14.68 -7.18
C GLN A 406 -12.54 -13.78 -7.52
N ILE A 407 -11.67 -14.18 -8.45
CA ILE A 407 -10.57 -13.35 -8.96
C ILE A 407 -10.66 -13.23 -10.48
N THR A 408 -10.62 -12.00 -10.97
CA THR A 408 -10.55 -11.66 -12.40
C THR A 408 -9.36 -10.73 -12.62
N VAL A 409 -8.51 -11.07 -13.57
CA VAL A 409 -7.38 -10.24 -14.00
C VAL A 409 -7.64 -9.79 -15.43
N LEU A 410 -7.75 -8.48 -15.61
CA LEU A 410 -7.87 -7.79 -16.90
C LEU A 410 -6.46 -7.40 -17.34
N ASP A 411 -5.83 -8.27 -18.10
CA ASP A 411 -4.50 -8.05 -18.66
C ASP A 411 -4.62 -7.05 -19.83
N THR A 412 -3.91 -5.95 -19.72
CA THR A 412 -3.88 -4.88 -20.72
C THR A 412 -2.51 -4.71 -21.37
N TYR A 413 -1.62 -5.70 -21.23
CA TYR A 413 -0.26 -5.65 -21.77
C TYR A 413 -0.25 -5.45 -23.29
N SER A 414 -1.18 -6.06 -24.02
CA SER A 414 -1.32 -5.91 -25.48
C SER A 414 -1.63 -4.45 -25.92
N LEU A 415 -2.21 -3.63 -25.02
CA LEU A 415 -2.43 -2.21 -25.28
C LEU A 415 -1.13 -1.38 -25.27
N GLN A 416 -0.03 -1.89 -24.73
CA GLN A 416 1.22 -1.11 -24.64
C GLN A 416 1.74 -0.65 -26.00
N SER A 417 1.42 -1.38 -27.07
CA SER A 417 1.76 -1.04 -28.45
C SER A 417 0.77 -0.11 -29.15
N THR A 418 -0.36 0.23 -28.53
CA THR A 418 -1.40 1.08 -29.11
C THR A 418 -1.17 2.57 -28.77
N SER A 419 -1.98 3.46 -29.35
CA SER A 419 -1.94 4.89 -29.02
C SER A 419 -2.37 5.15 -27.57
N ASN A 420 -1.88 6.26 -27.00
CA ASN A 420 -2.26 6.63 -25.64
C ASN A 420 -3.77 6.89 -25.48
N ASN A 421 -4.42 7.37 -26.54
CA ASN A 421 -5.86 7.64 -26.54
C ASN A 421 -6.66 6.36 -26.38
N VAL A 422 -6.30 5.32 -27.14
CA VAL A 422 -6.93 3.98 -27.06
C VAL A 422 -6.73 3.40 -25.67
N LYS A 423 -5.49 3.46 -25.13
CA LYS A 423 -5.19 2.99 -23.77
C LYS A 423 -6.09 3.63 -22.72
N ARG A 424 -6.12 4.97 -22.69
CA ARG A 424 -6.88 5.73 -21.69
C ARG A 424 -8.38 5.50 -21.79
N ALA A 425 -8.92 5.45 -23.03
CA ALA A 425 -10.32 5.14 -23.26
C ALA A 425 -10.67 3.72 -22.77
N GLN A 426 -9.80 2.73 -23.03
CA GLN A 426 -10.01 1.36 -22.57
C GLN A 426 -9.91 1.26 -21.05
N TYR A 427 -8.89 1.87 -20.40
CA TYR A 427 -8.79 1.89 -18.94
C TYR A 427 -10.05 2.49 -18.30
N PHE A 428 -10.54 3.61 -18.82
CA PHE A 428 -11.76 4.24 -18.32
C PHE A 428 -13.00 3.32 -18.43
N LEU A 429 -13.11 2.53 -19.49
CA LEU A 429 -14.19 1.54 -19.63
C LEU A 429 -14.02 0.37 -18.65
N LEU A 430 -12.80 -0.13 -18.46
CA LEU A 430 -12.52 -1.21 -17.51
C LEU A 430 -12.79 -0.78 -16.05
N GLU A 431 -12.46 0.46 -15.70
CA GLU A 431 -12.83 1.06 -14.41
C GLU A 431 -14.35 1.18 -14.25
N THR A 432 -15.05 1.63 -15.29
CA THR A 432 -16.52 1.74 -15.29
C THR A 432 -17.18 0.38 -15.13
N TRP A 433 -16.70 -0.60 -15.85
CA TRP A 433 -17.16 -1.99 -15.73
C TRP A 433 -16.88 -2.55 -14.34
N SER A 434 -15.70 -2.30 -13.79
CA SER A 434 -15.33 -2.72 -12.44
C SER A 434 -16.24 -2.08 -11.40
N TRP A 435 -16.57 -0.79 -11.56
CA TRP A 435 -17.53 -0.10 -10.69
C TRP A 435 -18.94 -0.72 -10.78
N ASN A 436 -19.38 -1.13 -11.96
CA ASN A 436 -20.65 -1.85 -12.09
C ASN A 436 -20.68 -3.13 -11.25
N ILE A 437 -19.57 -3.89 -11.20
CA ILE A 437 -19.47 -5.07 -10.34
C ILE A 437 -19.45 -4.68 -8.86
N MET A 438 -18.62 -3.70 -8.48
CA MET A 438 -18.51 -3.22 -7.10
C MET A 438 -19.83 -2.69 -6.54
N SER A 439 -20.67 -2.09 -7.40
CA SER A 439 -21.94 -1.46 -6.99
C SER A 439 -23.16 -2.38 -7.12
N SER A 440 -23.00 -3.57 -7.69
CA SER A 440 -24.11 -4.50 -7.96
C SER A 440 -24.68 -5.14 -6.69
N ASP A 441 -23.82 -5.53 -5.75
CA ASP A 441 -24.19 -6.13 -4.48
C ASP A 441 -23.45 -5.41 -3.32
N ARG A 442 -24.22 -4.81 -2.41
CA ARG A 442 -23.67 -4.07 -1.26
C ARG A 442 -23.17 -4.97 -0.13
N THR A 443 -23.40 -6.27 -0.23
CA THR A 443 -22.99 -7.24 0.79
C THR A 443 -21.72 -8.00 0.40
N GLU A 444 -21.36 -8.00 -0.87
CA GLU A 444 -20.14 -8.63 -1.38
C GLU A 444 -18.94 -7.69 -1.22
N LYS A 445 -17.88 -8.18 -0.59
CA LYS A 445 -16.61 -7.45 -0.53
C LYS A 445 -15.89 -7.53 -1.86
N VAL A 446 -15.64 -6.39 -2.50
CA VAL A 446 -14.98 -6.32 -3.81
C VAL A 446 -13.80 -5.35 -3.74
N ALA A 447 -12.63 -5.81 -4.17
CA ALA A 447 -11.45 -4.96 -4.30
C ALA A 447 -11.06 -4.80 -5.78
N LEU A 448 -10.93 -3.55 -6.22
CA LEU A 448 -10.39 -3.18 -7.52
C LEU A 448 -8.91 -2.79 -7.35
N ILE A 449 -8.03 -3.50 -8.01
CA ILE A 449 -6.58 -3.32 -7.96
C ILE A 449 -6.13 -2.71 -9.29
N CYS A 450 -5.77 -1.42 -9.26
CA CYS A 450 -5.26 -0.67 -10.40
C CYS A 450 -3.74 -0.63 -10.33
N ASP A 451 -3.09 -1.54 -11.04
CA ASP A 451 -1.63 -1.51 -11.15
C ASP A 451 -1.20 -0.47 -12.20
N GLU A 452 -0.04 0.16 -11.99
CA GLU A 452 0.48 1.27 -12.79
C GLU A 452 -0.60 2.35 -13.07
N ALA A 453 -1.29 2.76 -11.99
CA ALA A 453 -2.48 3.61 -12.05
C ALA A 453 -2.26 4.97 -12.74
N TYR A 454 -1.01 5.42 -12.90
CA TYR A 454 -0.69 6.63 -13.68
C TYR A 454 -1.11 6.51 -15.16
N LEU A 455 -1.21 5.29 -15.71
CA LEU A 455 -1.70 5.05 -17.07
C LEU A 455 -3.18 5.37 -17.25
N MET A 456 -3.93 5.40 -16.15
CA MET A 456 -5.37 5.65 -16.10
C MET A 456 -5.70 7.14 -15.96
N ILE A 457 -4.67 8.00 -15.85
CA ILE A 457 -4.81 9.44 -15.61
C ILE A 457 -4.43 10.22 -16.86
N ASP A 458 -5.28 11.18 -17.24
CA ASP A 458 -4.99 12.12 -18.31
C ASP A 458 -5.14 13.57 -17.81
N PRO A 459 -4.06 14.36 -17.76
CA PRO A 459 -4.13 15.77 -17.41
C PRO A 459 -4.99 16.61 -18.36
N GLU A 460 -5.17 16.19 -19.62
CA GLU A 460 -6.02 16.88 -20.60
C GLU A 460 -7.51 16.51 -20.45
N VAL A 461 -7.80 15.38 -19.79
CA VAL A 461 -9.16 14.94 -19.50
C VAL A 461 -9.32 14.66 -18.00
N PRO A 462 -9.34 15.71 -17.15
CA PRO A 462 -9.39 15.56 -15.68
C PRO A 462 -10.57 14.73 -15.17
N GLN A 463 -11.63 14.60 -15.98
CA GLN A 463 -12.85 13.88 -15.65
C GLN A 463 -12.61 12.38 -15.37
N SER A 464 -11.60 11.76 -16.00
CA SER A 464 -11.22 10.36 -15.73
C SER A 464 -10.74 10.22 -14.28
N LEU A 465 -9.89 11.14 -13.83
CA LEU A 465 -9.40 11.18 -12.44
C LEU A 465 -10.51 11.51 -11.44
N VAL A 466 -11.46 12.39 -11.83
CA VAL A 466 -12.67 12.67 -11.03
C VAL A 466 -13.51 11.42 -10.85
N PHE A 467 -13.61 10.58 -11.88
CA PHE A 467 -14.30 9.30 -11.80
C PHE A 467 -13.66 8.37 -10.77
N LEU A 468 -12.34 8.14 -10.84
CA LEU A 468 -11.59 7.33 -9.86
C LEU A 468 -11.72 7.88 -8.43
N ARG A 469 -11.63 9.20 -8.27
CA ARG A 469 -11.86 9.85 -6.97
C ARG A 469 -13.28 9.57 -6.43
N ASN A 470 -14.28 9.61 -7.29
CA ASN A 470 -15.66 9.34 -6.91
C ASN A 470 -15.85 7.85 -6.54
N VAL A 471 -15.19 6.93 -7.22
CA VAL A 471 -15.12 5.53 -6.81
C VAL A 471 -14.54 5.43 -5.39
N ALA A 472 -13.37 6.02 -5.15
CA ALA A 472 -12.69 5.99 -3.84
C ALA A 472 -13.50 6.63 -2.69
N LYS A 473 -14.38 7.59 -2.98
CA LYS A 473 -15.25 8.22 -1.97
C LYS A 473 -16.50 7.40 -1.64
N ARG A 474 -16.95 6.56 -2.58
CA ARG A 474 -18.26 5.88 -2.51
C ARG A 474 -18.19 4.40 -2.20
N ASP A 475 -17.06 3.78 -2.49
CA ASP A 475 -16.82 2.36 -2.31
C ASP A 475 -17.21 1.86 -0.91
N ARG A 476 -17.00 2.68 0.14
CA ARG A 476 -17.41 2.38 1.52
C ARG A 476 -18.90 2.04 1.70
N LYS A 477 -19.79 2.55 0.80
CA LYS A 477 -21.23 2.27 0.83
C LYS A 477 -21.57 0.92 0.18
N TYR A 478 -20.60 0.33 -0.53
CA TYR A 478 -20.77 -0.87 -1.34
C TYR A 478 -19.85 -2.01 -0.90
N GLU A 479 -19.27 -1.94 0.32
CA GLU A 479 -18.25 -2.89 0.79
C GLU A 479 -17.16 -3.11 -0.26
N ALA A 480 -16.70 -2.04 -0.86
CA ALA A 480 -15.71 -2.05 -1.91
C ALA A 480 -14.42 -1.35 -1.47
N GLY A 481 -13.30 -1.64 -2.12
CA GLY A 481 -12.01 -1.02 -1.89
C GLY A 481 -11.24 -0.80 -3.19
N LEU A 482 -10.55 0.34 -3.29
CA LEU A 482 -9.74 0.71 -4.44
C LEU A 482 -8.25 0.69 -4.07
N PHE A 483 -7.44 -0.07 -4.80
CA PHE A 483 -5.99 -0.13 -4.64
C PHE A 483 -5.33 0.64 -5.78
N ILE A 484 -4.71 1.75 -5.46
CA ILE A 484 -3.92 2.58 -6.39
C ILE A 484 -2.46 2.22 -6.23
N ILE A 485 -1.88 1.59 -7.24
CA ILE A 485 -0.49 1.17 -7.24
C ILE A 485 0.27 1.96 -8.30
N SER A 486 1.38 2.58 -7.94
CA SER A 486 2.23 3.31 -8.87
C SER A 486 3.68 3.36 -8.37
N HIS A 487 4.58 3.71 -9.26
CA HIS A 487 5.98 3.96 -8.90
C HIS A 487 6.30 5.45 -8.71
N SER A 488 5.38 6.34 -9.07
CA SER A 488 5.59 7.79 -9.01
C SER A 488 4.39 8.51 -8.38
N VAL A 489 4.66 9.32 -7.36
CA VAL A 489 3.69 10.25 -6.77
C VAL A 489 3.52 11.48 -7.67
N VAL A 490 4.58 11.87 -8.37
CA VAL A 490 4.64 13.10 -9.19
C VAL A 490 3.58 13.08 -10.29
N ASP A 491 3.27 11.90 -10.86
CA ASP A 491 2.28 11.78 -11.94
C ASP A 491 0.87 12.21 -11.51
N PHE A 492 0.55 12.08 -10.22
CA PHE A 492 -0.73 12.51 -9.64
C PHE A 492 -0.75 14.00 -9.26
N LEU A 493 0.40 14.66 -9.26
CA LEU A 493 0.56 16.04 -8.81
C LEU A 493 0.80 17.03 -9.96
N ASP A 494 0.53 16.62 -11.22
CA ASP A 494 0.56 17.52 -12.36
C ASP A 494 -0.30 18.77 -12.09
N PRO A 495 0.16 19.99 -12.35
CA PRO A 495 -0.57 21.23 -12.05
C PRO A 495 -2.03 21.27 -12.53
N LYS A 496 -2.33 20.62 -13.67
CA LYS A 496 -3.68 20.59 -14.25
C LYS A 496 -4.67 19.72 -13.46
N ILE A 497 -4.16 18.71 -12.75
CA ILE A 497 -4.97 17.69 -12.05
C ILE A 497 -4.64 17.58 -10.55
N LYS A 498 -3.72 18.40 -10.05
CA LYS A 498 -3.15 18.29 -8.68
C LYS A 498 -4.22 18.16 -7.59
N MET A 499 -5.27 18.95 -7.67
CA MET A 499 -6.35 18.92 -6.68
C MET A 499 -7.04 17.54 -6.61
N TYR A 500 -7.28 16.92 -7.74
CA TYR A 500 -7.93 15.60 -7.82
C TYR A 500 -6.96 14.46 -7.49
N GLY A 501 -5.73 14.54 -8.00
CA GLY A 501 -4.69 13.57 -7.73
C GLY A 501 -4.28 13.54 -6.27
N GLN A 502 -4.11 14.71 -5.65
CA GLN A 502 -3.84 14.81 -4.21
C GLN A 502 -5.00 14.22 -3.39
N ALA A 503 -6.25 14.55 -3.73
CA ALA A 503 -7.42 13.97 -3.05
C ALA A 503 -7.46 12.44 -3.16
N LEU A 504 -7.08 11.88 -4.32
CA LEU A 504 -7.01 10.42 -4.53
C LEU A 504 -5.91 9.77 -3.69
N LEU A 505 -4.78 10.45 -3.47
CA LEU A 505 -3.68 9.98 -2.63
C LEU A 505 -3.95 10.15 -1.12
N ASP A 506 -4.70 11.17 -0.73
CA ASP A 506 -5.01 11.48 0.68
C ASP A 506 -6.18 10.65 1.24
N THR A 507 -7.21 10.41 0.42
CA THR A 507 -8.45 9.72 0.83
C THR A 507 -8.24 8.30 1.38
N PRO A 508 -7.35 7.44 0.83
CA PRO A 508 -7.16 6.09 1.31
C PRO A 508 -6.67 6.04 2.76
N CYS A 509 -7.29 5.18 3.57
CA CYS A 509 -6.87 4.94 4.95
C CYS A 509 -5.59 4.13 5.06
N TYR A 510 -5.28 3.34 4.03
CA TYR A 510 -4.11 2.48 3.98
C TYR A 510 -3.12 2.99 2.94
N LYS A 511 -1.90 3.37 3.39
CA LYS A 511 -0.84 3.84 2.50
C LYS A 511 0.43 3.05 2.75
N ILE A 512 0.94 2.37 1.74
CA ILE A 512 2.17 1.58 1.80
C ILE A 512 3.21 2.26 0.93
N LEU A 513 4.15 2.94 1.56
CA LEU A 513 5.21 3.68 0.88
C LEU A 513 6.50 2.87 0.97
N PHE A 514 6.89 2.27 -0.16
CA PHE A 514 8.18 1.61 -0.31
C PHE A 514 9.28 2.61 -0.64
N GLY A 515 10.51 2.10 -0.77
CA GLY A 515 11.66 2.94 -1.09
C GLY A 515 11.45 3.81 -2.33
N THR A 516 11.89 5.07 -2.24
CA THR A 516 11.84 6.08 -3.31
C THR A 516 12.99 7.08 -3.16
N ASP A 517 13.22 7.92 -4.17
CA ASP A 517 14.28 8.93 -4.16
C ASP A 517 13.92 10.17 -5.00
N GLY A 518 14.85 11.13 -5.02
CA GLY A 518 14.78 12.33 -5.85
C GLY A 518 13.50 13.11 -5.64
N GLN A 519 12.91 13.59 -6.73
CA GLN A 519 11.69 14.40 -6.70
C GLN A 519 10.50 13.65 -6.10
N ASN A 520 10.39 12.34 -6.33
CA ASN A 520 9.33 11.54 -5.75
C ASN A 520 9.39 11.51 -4.22
N LEU A 521 10.58 11.45 -3.63
CA LEU A 521 10.75 11.51 -2.17
C LEU A 521 10.36 12.88 -1.63
N GLU A 522 10.78 13.96 -2.30
CA GLU A 522 10.45 15.33 -1.88
C GLU A 522 8.95 15.60 -1.93
N GLU A 523 8.26 15.18 -2.98
CA GLU A 523 6.81 15.34 -3.07
C GLU A 523 6.06 14.42 -2.09
N THR A 524 6.57 13.20 -1.84
CA THR A 524 6.03 12.29 -0.81
C THR A 524 6.18 12.90 0.59
N ASP A 525 7.33 13.51 0.88
CA ASP A 525 7.60 14.21 2.15
C ASP A 525 6.63 15.39 2.35
N LYS A 526 6.47 16.24 1.34
CA LYS A 526 5.51 17.35 1.39
C LYS A 526 4.06 16.89 1.57
N LEU A 527 3.67 15.80 0.89
CA LEU A 527 2.31 15.28 0.94
C LEU A 527 1.96 14.69 2.31
N TYR A 528 2.89 13.92 2.89
CA TYR A 528 2.62 13.13 4.10
C TYR A 528 3.35 13.63 5.36
N ASN A 529 4.13 14.71 5.27
CA ASN A 529 4.92 15.28 6.37
C ASN A 529 5.76 14.19 7.07
N LEU A 530 6.73 13.64 6.35
CA LEU A 530 7.55 12.56 6.84
C LEU A 530 8.48 13.03 7.97
N THR A 531 8.68 12.19 8.98
CA THR A 531 9.78 12.38 9.94
C THR A 531 11.12 12.03 9.30
N GLU A 532 12.22 12.50 9.89
CA GLU A 532 13.59 12.19 9.40
C GLU A 532 13.82 10.67 9.30
N ALA A 533 13.37 9.89 10.29
CA ALA A 533 13.50 8.43 10.29
C ALA A 533 12.66 7.75 9.19
N GLU A 534 11.47 8.27 8.90
CA GLU A 534 10.62 7.77 7.79
C GLU A 534 11.24 8.12 6.44
N ARG A 535 11.82 9.31 6.30
CA ARG A 535 12.55 9.72 5.10
C ARG A 535 13.77 8.82 4.85
N GLU A 536 14.60 8.58 5.87
CA GLU A 536 15.73 7.65 5.79
C GLU A 536 15.30 6.22 5.41
N LEU A 537 14.16 5.75 5.95
CA LEU A 537 13.60 4.46 5.59
C LEU A 537 13.32 4.38 4.09
N LEU A 538 12.64 5.39 3.51
CA LEU A 538 12.31 5.41 2.08
C LEU A 538 13.55 5.57 1.21
N GLU A 539 14.51 6.42 1.60
CA GLU A 539 15.79 6.59 0.90
C GLU A 539 16.62 5.30 0.86
N SER A 540 16.53 4.47 1.88
CA SER A 540 17.28 3.22 1.97
C SER A 540 16.93 2.20 0.89
N LYS A 541 15.74 2.30 0.28
CA LYS A 541 15.20 1.40 -0.75
C LYS A 541 15.34 -0.09 -0.42
N ARG A 542 15.31 -0.43 0.86
CA ARG A 542 15.42 -1.83 1.31
C ARG A 542 14.21 -2.60 0.85
N ARG A 543 14.44 -3.66 0.05
CA ARG A 543 13.39 -4.51 -0.50
C ARG A 543 12.52 -5.10 0.61
N GLY A 544 11.20 -5.00 0.45
CA GLY A 544 10.20 -5.50 1.41
C GLY A 544 9.99 -4.60 2.63
N HIS A 545 10.78 -3.55 2.80
CA HIS A 545 10.57 -2.55 3.86
C HIS A 545 9.75 -1.39 3.35
N ALA A 546 8.80 -0.94 4.15
CA ALA A 546 7.91 0.17 3.81
C ALA A 546 7.48 0.96 5.04
N LEU A 547 7.09 2.19 4.83
CA LEU A 547 6.27 2.95 5.74
C LEU A 547 4.81 2.57 5.48
N PHE A 548 4.16 1.93 6.46
CA PHE A 548 2.75 1.60 6.38
C PHE A 548 1.93 2.53 7.27
N MET A 549 1.11 3.36 6.64
CA MET A 549 0.19 4.27 7.30
C MET A 549 -1.20 3.62 7.33
N ILE A 550 -1.79 3.53 8.52
CA ILE A 550 -3.06 2.87 8.79
C ILE A 550 -3.90 3.87 9.59
N GLY A 551 -4.76 4.64 8.90
CA GLY A 551 -5.37 5.81 9.48
C GLY A 551 -4.31 6.78 10.01
N SER A 552 -4.35 7.10 11.30
CA SER A 552 -3.37 7.97 11.98
C SER A 552 -2.08 7.26 12.41
N LYS A 553 -2.05 5.92 12.39
CA LYS A 553 -0.88 5.14 12.79
C LYS A 553 0.13 5.04 11.67
N ARG A 554 1.41 5.10 12.02
CA ARG A 554 2.53 4.97 11.08
C ARG A 554 3.49 3.90 11.58
N LEU A 555 3.76 2.90 10.77
CA LEU A 555 4.59 1.76 11.12
C LEU A 555 5.68 1.56 10.07
N HIS A 556 6.93 1.42 10.51
CA HIS A 556 7.97 0.83 9.68
C HIS A 556 7.73 -0.68 9.67
N VAL A 557 7.38 -1.22 8.50
CA VAL A 557 7.08 -2.64 8.33
C VAL A 557 8.09 -3.34 7.43
N ASN A 558 8.21 -4.65 7.63
CA ASN A 558 8.88 -5.58 6.74
C ASN A 558 7.86 -6.63 6.29
N PHE A 559 7.63 -6.75 4.99
CA PHE A 559 6.76 -7.76 4.40
C PHE A 559 7.49 -9.10 4.36
N GLU A 560 7.46 -9.83 5.48
CA GLU A 560 7.94 -11.21 5.56
C GLU A 560 6.83 -12.14 5.07
N ILE A 561 6.88 -12.47 3.78
CA ILE A 561 5.86 -13.31 3.14
C ILE A 561 6.10 -14.78 3.50
N PRO A 562 5.10 -15.49 4.06
CA PRO A 562 5.21 -16.91 4.37
C PRO A 562 5.55 -17.77 3.13
N ASP A 563 6.41 -18.75 3.29
CA ASP A 563 6.95 -19.56 2.17
C ASP A 563 5.85 -20.22 1.33
N TYR A 564 4.78 -20.70 1.94
CA TYR A 564 3.68 -21.35 1.21
C TYR A 564 2.95 -20.42 0.24
N LYS A 565 2.96 -19.10 0.45
CA LYS A 565 2.31 -18.13 -0.44
C LYS A 565 3.05 -17.97 -1.77
N TRP A 566 4.37 -18.16 -1.77
CA TRP A 566 5.18 -18.05 -3.00
C TRP A 566 4.75 -19.05 -4.09
N ALA A 567 4.19 -20.20 -3.70
CA ALA A 567 3.66 -21.18 -4.66
C ALA A 567 2.50 -20.62 -5.51
N TYR A 568 1.75 -19.63 -4.98
CA TYR A 568 0.65 -19.01 -5.69
C TYR A 568 1.06 -17.79 -6.53
N PHE A 569 2.18 -17.14 -6.21
CA PHE A 569 2.57 -15.87 -6.85
C PHE A 569 3.03 -15.98 -8.29
N GLY A 570 3.44 -17.18 -8.71
CA GLY A 570 3.99 -17.42 -10.04
C GLY A 570 5.43 -16.90 -10.19
N LYS A 571 5.91 -16.85 -11.44
CA LYS A 571 7.28 -16.44 -11.76
C LYS A 571 7.42 -14.92 -11.98
N ALA A 572 6.33 -14.23 -12.32
CA ALA A 572 6.33 -12.79 -12.51
C ALA A 572 6.34 -12.05 -11.18
N GLY A 573 7.12 -10.96 -11.09
CA GLY A 573 7.27 -10.16 -9.85
C GLY A 573 8.51 -10.47 -9.02
N GLY A 574 9.47 -11.18 -9.59
CA GLY A 574 10.87 -11.31 -9.15
C GLY A 574 11.10 -11.88 -7.75
N ARG A 575 11.78 -13.00 -7.68
CA ARG A 575 12.44 -13.47 -6.44
C ARG A 575 13.69 -12.64 -6.15
#